data_16308b62bc8a485686c1ee8ecc94c1b1
#
_entry.id   16308b62bc8a485686c1ee8ecc94c1b1
#
_cell.length_a   1.000
_cell.length_b   1.000
_cell.length_c   1.000
_cell.angle_alpha   90.00
_cell.angle_beta   90.00
_cell.angle_gamma   90.00
#
_symmetry.space_group_name_H-M   'P 1'
#
loop_
_entity.id
_entity.type
_entity.pdbx_description
1 polymer ?
#
loop_
_entity_poly.entity_id
_entity_poly.type
_entity_poly.pdbx_seq_one_letter_code
_entity_poly.pdbx_strand_id
1 'polypeptide(L)'
;MPAKVKGPTDHVVVVGAGLAGLSAALRLAGAGRKVTVIERESVPGGRNGLLEKDGYSFDTGPSVLTMPSLIQDAFSCVGEDMKDWLELSPLKPLYRAFYHDGSQIDVHANTAEMEEEIRRTVSAEEVLGYRRYVDFVTKLYKYEMNDFIDRNIDSPFNLLTPNLARLIALGGFRRLSPKVNQFLKDPRLQKVYSFQAMYAGVSPQQALAIYAVIAYMDSVNGVFFPKGGMHAVPRALAAAAQKHGVTFKYNTTVTRLEVENSRAKAVITDTGERIECDVVVMNPDLPVVWRDLLGKTPLSIKRLKYSPSCATLLVGSSKKYDHVAHHNIHFGESWDGVFDELIKKKTLMSDPSVLVTIPTKDDVALAPAGKESYYILYPTPNLDADIDWNAQARPYRDHMIKTLEDRGYTGFGDSIETEVMTTPLDWQAQGMERGAPFASAHTFFQTGPFRPRNIAAGFENVVFAGSGTQPGVGVPMVLISGRLAAERIVGPVK
;
A
#
# COMPACT_ATOMS: atom_id res chain seq x y z
N MET A 1 14.91 -4.58 -24.75
CA MET A 1 15.15 -3.65 -23.64
C MET A 1 13.84 -2.93 -23.33
N PRO A 2 13.55 -2.55 -22.09
CA PRO A 2 12.40 -1.72 -21.79
C PRO A 2 12.44 -0.39 -22.53
N ALA A 3 11.26 0.14 -22.88
CA ALA A 3 11.15 1.46 -23.49
C ALA A 3 11.72 2.52 -22.54
N LYS A 4 12.37 3.54 -23.10
CA LYS A 4 12.92 4.69 -22.37
C LYS A 4 12.27 5.98 -22.88
N VAL A 5 12.35 7.03 -22.05
CA VAL A 5 12.05 8.38 -22.49
C VAL A 5 12.99 8.79 -23.62
N LYS A 6 12.55 9.73 -24.46
CA LYS A 6 13.37 10.26 -25.57
C LYS A 6 13.91 11.64 -25.23
N GLY A 7 15.03 12.01 -25.82
CA GLY A 7 15.67 13.34 -25.69
C GLY A 7 16.40 13.54 -24.36
N PRO A 8 16.69 14.82 -23.98
CA PRO A 8 17.45 15.16 -22.78
C PRO A 8 16.75 14.70 -21.51
N THR A 9 17.54 14.46 -20.44
CA THR A 9 17.07 13.99 -19.13
C THR A 9 17.79 14.67 -17.96
N ASP A 10 18.38 15.84 -18.18
CA ASP A 10 19.25 16.50 -17.20
C ASP A 10 18.45 17.11 -16.05
N HIS A 11 17.28 17.72 -16.35
CA HIS A 11 16.37 18.24 -15.34
C HIS A 11 15.07 17.43 -15.31
N VAL A 12 14.84 16.74 -14.20
CA VAL A 12 13.62 15.97 -13.96
C VAL A 12 12.75 16.65 -12.91
N VAL A 13 11.50 16.89 -13.27
CA VAL A 13 10.48 17.35 -12.31
C VAL A 13 9.66 16.13 -11.86
N VAL A 14 9.56 15.95 -10.54
CA VAL A 14 8.72 14.92 -9.91
C VAL A 14 7.49 15.62 -9.31
N VAL A 15 6.32 15.29 -9.79
CA VAL A 15 5.05 15.80 -9.27
C VAL A 15 4.50 14.85 -8.22
N GLY A 16 4.51 15.29 -6.97
CA GLY A 16 4.09 14.53 -5.78
C GLY A 16 5.24 13.86 -5.03
N ALA A 17 5.35 14.19 -3.73
CA ALA A 17 6.32 13.62 -2.80
C ALA A 17 5.79 12.36 -2.05
N GLY A 18 4.94 11.55 -2.68
CA GLY A 18 4.59 10.23 -2.19
C GLY A 18 5.78 9.27 -2.27
N LEU A 19 5.70 8.11 -1.63
CA LEU A 19 6.82 7.14 -1.55
C LEU A 19 7.41 6.78 -2.91
N ALA A 20 6.59 6.64 -3.97
CA ALA A 20 7.10 6.35 -5.31
C ALA A 20 7.84 7.55 -5.93
N GLY A 21 7.32 8.77 -5.73
CA GLY A 21 7.98 10.00 -6.16
C GLY A 21 9.32 10.20 -5.47
N LEU A 22 9.38 9.97 -4.16
CA LEU A 22 10.61 10.05 -3.35
C LEU A 22 11.64 9.00 -3.77
N SER A 23 11.19 7.75 -3.98
CA SER A 23 12.06 6.67 -4.49
C SER A 23 12.64 7.00 -5.87
N ALA A 24 11.84 7.58 -6.77
CA ALA A 24 12.32 8.04 -8.07
C ALA A 24 13.31 9.21 -7.92
N ALA A 25 12.99 10.20 -7.08
CA ALA A 25 13.82 11.39 -6.88
C ALA A 25 15.22 11.04 -6.35
N LEU A 26 15.32 10.17 -5.33
CA LEU A 26 16.60 9.69 -4.81
C LEU A 26 17.44 9.03 -5.89
N ARG A 27 16.85 8.11 -6.66
CA ARG A 27 17.56 7.37 -7.71
C ARG A 27 18.03 8.27 -8.85
N LEU A 28 17.22 9.26 -9.21
CA LEU A 28 17.58 10.23 -10.23
C LEU A 28 18.69 11.17 -9.75
N ALA A 29 18.66 11.59 -8.48
CA ALA A 29 19.74 12.37 -7.87
C ALA A 29 21.03 11.55 -7.81
N GLY A 30 20.97 10.28 -7.38
CA GLY A 30 22.12 9.36 -7.38
C GLY A 30 22.69 9.10 -8.78
N ALA A 31 21.86 9.20 -9.82
CA ALA A 31 22.29 9.16 -11.22
C ALA A 31 22.77 10.51 -11.78
N GLY A 32 22.94 11.52 -10.92
CA GLY A 32 23.49 12.85 -11.29
C GLY A 32 22.50 13.76 -12.02
N ARG A 33 21.18 13.53 -11.91
CA ARG A 33 20.17 14.41 -12.50
C ARG A 33 19.84 15.57 -11.57
N LYS A 34 19.58 16.74 -12.12
CA LYS A 34 18.92 17.83 -11.39
C LYS A 34 17.47 17.43 -11.15
N VAL A 35 17.03 17.37 -9.89
CA VAL A 35 15.68 16.93 -9.53
C VAL A 35 14.96 18.02 -8.75
N THR A 36 13.72 18.33 -9.19
CA THR A 36 12.80 19.20 -8.46
C THR A 36 11.54 18.42 -8.14
N VAL A 37 11.22 18.27 -6.85
CA VAL A 37 9.98 17.65 -6.36
C VAL A 37 8.98 18.76 -6.03
N ILE A 38 7.75 18.64 -6.54
CA ILE A 38 6.66 19.59 -6.28
C ILE A 38 5.57 18.84 -5.54
N GLU A 39 5.24 19.30 -4.33
CA GLU A 39 4.25 18.65 -3.45
C GLU A 39 3.21 19.68 -3.01
N ARG A 40 1.94 19.32 -3.12
CA ARG A 40 0.82 20.18 -2.75
C ARG A 40 0.66 20.35 -1.23
N GLU A 41 1.05 19.33 -0.48
CA GLU A 41 0.98 19.36 0.98
C GLU A 41 2.23 20.04 1.58
N SER A 42 2.15 20.38 2.86
CA SER A 42 3.27 20.99 3.61
C SER A 42 4.36 19.98 3.98
N VAL A 43 4.07 18.68 3.85
CA VAL A 43 4.96 17.56 4.22
C VAL A 43 4.99 16.49 3.12
N PRO A 44 6.05 15.69 3.01
CA PRO A 44 6.08 14.57 2.09
C PRO A 44 5.21 13.41 2.59
N GLY A 45 4.96 12.42 1.74
CA GLY A 45 4.35 11.14 2.14
C GLY A 45 3.15 10.74 1.27
N GLY A 46 2.41 11.70 0.75
CA GLY A 46 1.20 11.42 -0.01
C GLY A 46 0.21 10.57 0.82
N ARG A 47 -0.07 9.32 0.37
CA ARG A 47 -0.94 8.41 1.13
C ARG A 47 -0.33 7.92 2.45
N ASN A 48 0.96 8.04 2.66
CA ASN A 48 1.63 7.77 3.94
C ASN A 48 1.83 9.11 4.68
N GLY A 49 0.72 9.76 5.01
CA GLY A 49 0.67 11.08 5.64
C GLY A 49 0.66 11.00 7.17
N LEU A 50 0.69 12.18 7.78
CA LEU A 50 0.67 12.40 9.21
C LEU A 50 -0.46 13.37 9.57
N LEU A 51 -1.16 13.08 10.65
CA LEU A 51 -2.10 13.99 11.30
C LEU A 51 -1.71 14.16 12.77
N GLU A 52 -1.41 15.38 13.16
CA GLU A 52 -1.20 15.74 14.56
C GLU A 52 -2.47 16.44 15.09
N LYS A 53 -3.05 15.92 16.17
CA LYS A 53 -4.25 16.46 16.76
C LYS A 53 -4.30 16.18 18.26
N ASP A 54 -4.55 17.20 19.06
CA ASP A 54 -4.74 17.12 20.51
C ASP A 54 -3.62 16.36 21.26
N GLY A 55 -2.36 16.49 20.77
CA GLY A 55 -1.19 15.83 21.32
C GLY A 55 -0.98 14.38 20.85
N TYR A 56 -1.83 13.89 19.95
CA TYR A 56 -1.68 12.60 19.30
C TYR A 56 -1.06 12.77 17.91
N SER A 57 -0.23 11.80 17.52
CA SER A 57 0.31 11.65 16.16
C SER A 57 -0.29 10.42 15.50
N PHE A 58 -0.97 10.62 14.39
CA PHE A 58 -1.64 9.56 13.64
C PHE A 58 -1.05 9.40 12.26
N ASP A 59 -0.67 8.18 11.90
CA ASP A 59 -0.47 7.82 10.50
C ASP A 59 -1.82 7.78 9.78
N THR A 60 -1.93 8.40 8.61
CA THR A 60 -3.21 8.52 7.90
C THR A 60 -3.39 7.50 6.77
N GLY A 61 -2.44 6.59 6.58
CA GLY A 61 -2.40 5.67 5.45
C GLY A 61 -1.99 4.24 5.81
N PRO A 62 -0.97 3.66 5.14
CA PRO A 62 -0.54 2.31 5.42
C PRO A 62 -0.03 2.17 6.84
N SER A 63 -0.47 1.14 7.55
CA SER A 63 -0.03 0.83 8.92
C SER A 63 0.97 -0.32 8.99
N VAL A 64 1.12 -1.11 7.92
CA VAL A 64 1.96 -2.31 7.88
C VAL A 64 3.19 -2.06 7.00
N LEU A 65 4.39 -2.14 7.58
CA LEU A 65 5.66 -2.02 6.87
C LEU A 65 6.30 -3.38 6.69
N THR A 66 6.51 -3.77 5.44
CA THR A 66 7.20 -5.00 5.07
C THR A 66 8.38 -4.68 4.14
N MET A 67 9.30 -5.63 3.97
CA MET A 67 10.42 -5.53 3.04
C MET A 67 11.28 -4.26 3.20
N PRO A 68 11.86 -4.00 4.38
CA PRO A 68 12.69 -2.80 4.64
C PRO A 68 13.93 -2.74 3.73
N SER A 69 14.34 -3.86 3.15
CA SER A 69 15.41 -3.90 2.13
C SER A 69 15.15 -3.02 0.91
N LEU A 70 13.88 -2.78 0.55
CA LEU A 70 13.54 -1.87 -0.56
C LEU A 70 13.69 -0.40 -0.17
N ILE A 71 13.54 -0.08 1.11
CA ILE A 71 13.86 1.25 1.64
C ILE A 71 15.38 1.45 1.65
N GLN A 72 16.13 0.46 2.17
CA GLN A 72 17.59 0.45 2.11
C GLN A 72 18.11 0.63 0.67
N ASP A 73 17.51 -0.07 -0.30
CA ASP A 73 17.89 0.04 -1.71
C ASP A 73 17.69 1.48 -2.25
N ALA A 74 16.66 2.20 -1.80
CA ALA A 74 16.47 3.60 -2.17
C ALA A 74 17.54 4.52 -1.56
N PHE A 75 17.95 4.31 -0.31
CA PHE A 75 19.05 5.05 0.30
C PHE A 75 20.40 4.72 -0.33
N SER A 76 20.64 3.45 -0.66
CA SER A 76 21.90 3.00 -1.26
C SER A 76 22.22 3.67 -2.60
N CYS A 77 21.17 4.09 -3.36
CA CYS A 77 21.35 4.80 -4.62
C CYS A 77 22.12 6.14 -4.50
N VAL A 78 22.13 6.71 -3.31
CA VAL A 78 22.86 7.96 -2.99
C VAL A 78 24.01 7.73 -2.00
N GLY A 79 24.35 6.47 -1.73
CA GLY A 79 25.44 6.10 -0.83
C GLY A 79 25.11 6.21 0.66
N GLU A 80 23.83 6.25 1.02
CA GLU A 80 23.37 6.33 2.41
C GLU A 80 22.99 4.93 2.95
N ASP A 81 23.14 4.75 4.27
CA ASP A 81 22.58 3.60 4.99
C ASP A 81 21.26 3.99 5.64
N MET A 82 20.20 3.19 5.41
CA MET A 82 18.87 3.41 6.01
C MET A 82 18.94 3.55 7.54
N LYS A 83 19.86 2.86 8.21
CA LYS A 83 20.00 2.90 9.68
C LYS A 83 20.38 4.27 10.23
N ASP A 84 21.01 5.11 9.39
CA ASP A 84 21.36 6.49 9.79
C ASP A 84 20.12 7.42 9.76
N TRP A 85 19.01 6.96 9.18
CA TRP A 85 17.81 7.74 8.95
C TRP A 85 16.57 7.19 9.63
N LEU A 86 16.49 5.88 9.85
CA LEU A 86 15.31 5.18 10.36
C LEU A 86 15.70 4.13 11.40
N GLU A 87 15.03 4.18 12.54
CA GLU A 87 15.03 3.12 13.53
C GLU A 87 13.81 2.23 13.29
N LEU A 88 14.04 0.98 12.85
CA LEU A 88 12.99 0.01 12.57
C LEU A 88 13.01 -1.12 13.60
N SER A 89 11.88 -1.39 14.22
CA SER A 89 11.69 -2.51 15.15
C SER A 89 10.85 -3.60 14.49
N PRO A 90 11.26 -4.88 14.54
CA PRO A 90 10.41 -5.99 14.12
C PRO A 90 9.27 -6.17 15.13
N LEU A 91 8.04 -6.31 14.64
CA LEU A 91 6.87 -6.55 15.50
C LEU A 91 6.77 -8.01 15.96
N LYS A 92 6.33 -8.21 17.22
CA LYS A 92 6.12 -9.52 17.85
C LYS A 92 4.89 -9.48 18.77
N PRO A 93 3.79 -10.16 18.42
CA PRO A 93 3.54 -10.82 17.14
C PRO A 93 3.45 -9.83 15.98
N LEU A 94 3.52 -10.32 14.74
CA LEU A 94 3.29 -9.50 13.54
C LEU A 94 1.90 -8.88 13.58
N TYR A 95 0.92 -9.73 13.89
CA TYR A 95 -0.45 -9.37 14.21
C TYR A 95 -1.13 -10.49 15.00
N ARG A 96 -2.16 -10.12 15.76
CA ARG A 96 -3.05 -11.03 16.49
C ARG A 96 -4.36 -11.15 15.74
N ALA A 97 -4.72 -12.37 15.38
CA ALA A 97 -5.98 -12.70 14.74
C ALA A 97 -7.00 -13.13 15.79
N PHE A 98 -8.15 -12.47 15.84
CA PHE A 98 -9.28 -12.80 16.68
C PHE A 98 -10.42 -13.37 15.85
N TYR A 99 -11.13 -14.35 16.38
CA TYR A 99 -12.23 -15.03 15.72
C TYR A 99 -13.53 -14.92 16.51
N HIS A 100 -14.66 -15.13 15.85
CA HIS A 100 -15.99 -15.00 16.44
C HIS A 100 -16.27 -15.98 17.59
N ASP A 101 -15.57 -17.13 17.61
CA ASP A 101 -15.65 -18.14 18.67
C ASP A 101 -14.82 -17.78 19.93
N GLY A 102 -14.23 -16.59 19.95
CA GLY A 102 -13.35 -16.13 21.03
C GLY A 102 -11.93 -16.66 20.97
N SER A 103 -11.60 -17.53 20.02
CA SER A 103 -10.22 -18.00 19.82
C SER A 103 -9.34 -16.91 19.20
N GLN A 104 -8.03 -17.02 19.42
CA GLN A 104 -7.03 -16.12 18.85
C GLN A 104 -5.81 -16.90 18.36
N ILE A 105 -5.11 -16.35 17.37
CA ILE A 105 -3.84 -16.87 16.85
C ILE A 105 -2.88 -15.69 16.72
N ASP A 106 -1.71 -15.80 17.33
CA ASP A 106 -0.61 -14.85 17.13
C ASP A 106 0.20 -15.26 15.91
N VAL A 107 0.38 -14.36 14.96
CA VAL A 107 1.14 -14.63 13.75
C VAL A 107 2.58 -14.18 13.94
N HIS A 108 3.52 -15.09 13.72
CA HIS A 108 4.95 -14.88 13.90
C HIS A 108 5.72 -15.05 12.59
N ALA A 109 6.73 -14.19 12.34
CA ALA A 109 7.65 -14.35 11.21
C ALA A 109 8.61 -15.53 11.40
N ASN A 110 9.00 -15.79 12.64
CA ASN A 110 9.85 -16.94 12.96
C ASN A 110 9.05 -18.22 12.78
N THR A 111 9.50 -19.08 11.86
CA THR A 111 8.80 -20.34 11.52
C THR A 111 8.62 -21.25 12.73
N ALA A 112 9.61 -21.35 13.62
CA ALA A 112 9.52 -22.22 14.80
C ALA A 112 8.51 -21.67 15.82
N GLU A 113 8.46 -20.35 16.04
CA GLU A 113 7.46 -19.71 16.90
C GLU A 113 6.04 -19.90 16.31
N MET A 114 5.86 -19.75 15.00
CA MET A 114 4.57 -19.98 14.35
C MET A 114 4.14 -21.46 14.38
N GLU A 115 5.06 -22.40 14.22
CA GLU A 115 4.78 -23.83 14.36
C GLU A 115 4.31 -24.20 15.78
N GLU A 116 4.92 -23.60 16.79
CA GLU A 116 4.50 -23.80 18.18
C GLU A 116 3.12 -23.17 18.44
N GLU A 117 2.88 -21.98 17.90
CA GLU A 117 1.58 -21.32 17.98
C GLU A 117 0.48 -22.18 17.33
N ILE A 118 0.73 -22.71 16.12
CA ILE A 118 -0.22 -23.61 15.44
C ILE A 118 -0.44 -24.89 16.26
N ARG A 119 0.62 -25.49 16.83
CA ARG A 119 0.51 -26.70 17.63
C ARG A 119 -0.36 -26.48 18.87
N ARG A 120 -0.21 -25.30 19.49
CA ARG A 120 -0.92 -24.91 20.71
C ARG A 120 -2.38 -24.55 20.44
N THR A 121 -2.67 -23.83 19.36
CA THR A 121 -3.98 -23.21 19.11
C THR A 121 -4.84 -24.00 18.12
N VAL A 122 -4.24 -24.86 17.31
CA VAL A 122 -4.91 -25.63 16.25
C VAL A 122 -4.63 -27.12 16.41
N SER A 123 -3.55 -27.62 15.83
CA SER A 123 -3.13 -29.03 15.98
C SER A 123 -1.70 -29.28 15.50
N ALA A 124 -1.12 -30.41 15.87
CA ALA A 124 0.18 -30.85 15.39
C ALA A 124 0.17 -31.20 13.88
N GLU A 125 -0.95 -31.67 13.35
CA GLU A 125 -1.11 -32.04 11.94
C GLU A 125 -1.05 -30.78 11.04
N GLU A 126 -1.64 -29.67 11.49
CA GLU A 126 -1.63 -28.40 10.71
C GLU A 126 -0.23 -27.82 10.58
N VAL A 127 0.70 -28.12 11.49
CA VAL A 127 2.12 -27.71 11.37
C VAL A 127 2.74 -28.23 10.07
N LEU A 128 2.43 -29.47 9.66
CA LEU A 128 2.93 -30.03 8.41
C LEU A 128 2.33 -29.32 7.19
N GLY A 129 1.08 -28.92 7.28
CA GLY A 129 0.41 -28.10 6.28
C GLY A 129 1.06 -26.73 6.15
N TYR A 130 1.31 -26.08 7.27
CA TYR A 130 1.97 -24.78 7.35
C TYR A 130 3.38 -24.80 6.72
N ARG A 131 4.21 -25.79 7.05
CA ARG A 131 5.55 -25.95 6.43
C ARG A 131 5.48 -26.02 4.91
N ARG A 132 4.55 -26.79 4.36
CA ARG A 132 4.33 -26.88 2.91
C ARG A 132 3.83 -25.57 2.32
N TYR A 133 3.00 -24.84 3.06
CA TYR A 133 2.55 -23.51 2.65
C TYR A 133 3.70 -22.49 2.61
N VAL A 134 4.55 -22.44 3.64
CA VAL A 134 5.74 -21.57 3.67
C VAL A 134 6.68 -21.87 2.52
N ASP A 135 6.94 -23.16 2.23
CA ASP A 135 7.74 -23.57 1.05
C ASP A 135 7.10 -23.08 -0.27
N PHE A 136 5.78 -23.18 -0.37
CA PHE A 136 5.04 -22.70 -1.54
C PHE A 136 5.19 -21.19 -1.74
N VAL A 137 4.93 -20.37 -0.71
CA VAL A 137 5.01 -18.90 -0.83
C VAL A 137 6.45 -18.41 -1.00
N THR A 138 7.42 -19.09 -0.42
CA THR A 138 8.85 -18.82 -0.62
C THR A 138 9.26 -19.04 -2.08
N LYS A 139 8.78 -20.12 -2.71
CA LYS A 139 9.00 -20.38 -4.12
C LYS A 139 8.29 -19.36 -5.02
N LEU A 140 7.06 -18.95 -4.66
CA LEU A 140 6.36 -17.88 -5.36
C LEU A 140 7.21 -16.61 -5.36
N TYR A 141 7.61 -16.13 -4.20
CA TYR A 141 8.43 -14.93 -4.06
C TYR A 141 9.70 -15.00 -4.92
N LYS A 142 10.43 -16.13 -4.84
CA LYS A 142 11.64 -16.34 -5.62
C LYS A 142 11.42 -16.25 -7.14
N TYR A 143 10.27 -16.73 -7.64
CA TYR A 143 9.98 -16.76 -9.07
C TYR A 143 9.32 -15.47 -9.57
N GLU A 144 8.62 -14.76 -8.67
CA GLU A 144 7.89 -13.55 -9.06
C GLU A 144 8.73 -12.29 -8.98
N MET A 145 9.57 -12.16 -7.95
CA MET A 145 10.22 -10.89 -7.62
C MET A 145 10.96 -10.29 -8.80
N ASN A 146 11.91 -11.01 -9.39
CA ASN A 146 12.79 -10.46 -10.42
C ASN A 146 12.16 -10.40 -11.82
N ASP A 147 11.22 -11.30 -12.14
CA ASP A 147 10.69 -11.43 -13.49
C ASP A 147 9.34 -10.74 -13.69
N PHE A 148 8.58 -10.51 -12.59
CA PHE A 148 7.20 -10.04 -12.68
C PHE A 148 6.92 -8.81 -11.82
N ILE A 149 7.52 -8.69 -10.64
CA ILE A 149 7.27 -7.59 -9.71
C ILE A 149 8.29 -6.48 -9.96
N ASP A 150 9.56 -6.80 -9.91
CA ASP A 150 10.67 -5.85 -9.93
C ASP A 150 11.25 -5.64 -11.33
N ARG A 151 10.36 -5.43 -12.31
CA ARG A 151 10.72 -5.28 -13.71
C ARG A 151 9.74 -4.42 -14.50
N ASN A 152 10.28 -3.62 -15.41
CA ASN A 152 9.49 -2.93 -16.43
C ASN A 152 8.96 -3.92 -17.47
N ILE A 153 7.63 -4.03 -17.62
CA ILE A 153 6.97 -4.95 -18.54
C ILE A 153 6.24 -4.16 -19.63
N ASP A 154 6.77 -4.17 -20.85
CA ASP A 154 6.18 -3.44 -21.98
C ASP A 154 5.30 -4.32 -22.88
N SER A 155 5.47 -5.64 -22.79
CA SER A 155 4.74 -6.63 -23.60
C SER A 155 4.52 -7.91 -22.80
N PRO A 156 3.39 -8.61 -22.98
CA PRO A 156 3.19 -9.95 -22.42
C PRO A 156 4.30 -10.94 -22.80
N PHE A 157 4.95 -10.77 -23.94
CA PHE A 157 6.08 -11.61 -24.37
C PHE A 157 7.31 -11.47 -23.44
N ASN A 158 7.43 -10.35 -22.69
CA ASN A 158 8.51 -10.19 -21.70
C ASN A 158 8.37 -11.16 -20.52
N LEU A 159 7.21 -11.78 -20.34
CA LEU A 159 6.94 -12.76 -19.28
C LEU A 159 7.31 -14.19 -19.66
N LEU A 160 7.67 -14.46 -20.92
CA LEU A 160 8.09 -15.79 -21.37
C LEU A 160 9.49 -16.11 -20.82
N THR A 161 9.54 -16.42 -19.55
CA THR A 161 10.74 -16.77 -18.79
C THR A 161 10.61 -18.18 -18.21
N PRO A 162 11.72 -18.84 -17.84
CA PRO A 162 11.66 -20.11 -17.12
C PRO A 162 10.84 -20.02 -15.83
N ASN A 163 10.81 -18.84 -15.17
CA ASN A 163 10.03 -18.64 -13.95
C ASN A 163 8.53 -18.63 -14.22
N LEU A 164 8.05 -18.18 -15.38
CA LEU A 164 6.65 -18.34 -15.75
C LEU A 164 6.22 -19.82 -15.76
N ALA A 165 7.04 -20.68 -16.39
CA ALA A 165 6.76 -22.12 -16.41
C ALA A 165 6.74 -22.72 -14.99
N ARG A 166 7.68 -22.29 -14.13
CA ARG A 166 7.72 -22.69 -12.70
C ARG A 166 6.49 -22.22 -11.93
N LEU A 167 6.02 -20.99 -12.15
CA LEU A 167 4.81 -20.45 -11.54
C LEU A 167 3.55 -21.22 -12.00
N ILE A 168 3.46 -21.59 -13.28
CA ILE A 168 2.38 -22.42 -13.81
C ILE A 168 2.41 -23.81 -13.13
N ALA A 169 3.56 -24.45 -13.07
CA ALA A 169 3.73 -25.76 -12.44
C ALA A 169 3.40 -25.72 -10.94
N LEU A 170 3.75 -24.62 -10.26
CA LEU A 170 3.43 -24.40 -8.85
C LEU A 170 1.92 -24.14 -8.61
N GLY A 171 1.16 -23.88 -9.67
CA GLY A 171 -0.26 -23.56 -9.61
C GLY A 171 -0.56 -22.11 -9.26
N GLY A 172 0.36 -21.19 -9.51
CA GLY A 172 0.23 -19.77 -9.19
C GLY A 172 -0.95 -19.08 -9.87
N PHE A 173 -1.41 -19.58 -11.03
CA PHE A 173 -2.58 -19.05 -11.74
C PHE A 173 -3.91 -19.72 -11.38
N ARG A 174 -3.93 -20.62 -10.38
CA ARG A 174 -5.16 -21.12 -9.76
C ARG A 174 -5.77 -20.08 -8.84
N ARG A 175 -6.96 -20.31 -8.32
CA ARG A 175 -7.59 -19.45 -7.31
C ARG A 175 -6.89 -19.58 -5.97
N LEU A 176 -6.75 -18.43 -5.25
CA LEU A 176 -6.00 -18.36 -4.00
C LEU A 176 -6.62 -19.22 -2.90
N SER A 177 -7.93 -19.02 -2.56
CA SER A 177 -8.56 -19.79 -1.48
C SER A 177 -8.45 -21.29 -1.67
N PRO A 178 -8.83 -21.90 -2.81
CA PRO A 178 -8.63 -23.33 -3.04
C PRO A 178 -7.17 -23.75 -2.95
N LYS A 179 -6.21 -22.86 -3.31
CA LYS A 179 -4.79 -23.16 -3.22
C LYS A 179 -4.30 -23.20 -1.78
N VAL A 180 -4.70 -22.23 -0.95
CA VAL A 180 -4.39 -22.20 0.50
C VAL A 180 -5.00 -23.44 1.18
N ASN A 181 -6.24 -23.81 0.85
CA ASN A 181 -6.95 -24.95 1.42
C ASN A 181 -6.32 -26.31 1.07
N GLN A 182 -5.44 -26.38 0.05
CA GLN A 182 -4.62 -27.58 -0.21
C GLN A 182 -3.61 -27.85 0.92
N PHE A 183 -3.12 -26.80 1.55
CA PHE A 183 -2.09 -26.85 2.60
C PHE A 183 -2.69 -26.84 4.00
N LEU A 184 -3.60 -25.90 4.25
CA LEU A 184 -4.19 -25.62 5.55
C LEU A 184 -5.65 -26.07 5.58
N LYS A 185 -6.03 -26.80 6.66
CA LYS A 185 -7.40 -27.34 6.82
C LYS A 185 -8.21 -26.54 7.81
N ASP A 186 -7.57 -25.97 8.84
CA ASP A 186 -8.25 -25.10 9.79
C ASP A 186 -8.72 -23.81 9.14
N PRO A 187 -10.01 -23.44 9.23
CA PRO A 187 -10.58 -22.27 8.59
C PRO A 187 -9.99 -20.95 9.13
N ARG A 188 -9.48 -20.95 10.36
CA ARG A 188 -8.82 -19.77 10.96
C ARG A 188 -7.50 -19.49 10.26
N LEU A 189 -6.68 -20.52 10.04
CA LEU A 189 -5.44 -20.39 9.27
C LEU A 189 -5.69 -20.04 7.80
N GLN A 190 -6.77 -20.58 7.21
CA GLN A 190 -7.16 -20.21 5.84
C GLN A 190 -7.48 -18.72 5.73
N LYS A 191 -8.16 -18.12 6.70
CA LYS A 191 -8.40 -16.68 6.78
C LYS A 191 -7.08 -15.91 6.88
N VAL A 192 -6.20 -16.27 7.84
CA VAL A 192 -4.89 -15.64 8.08
C VAL A 192 -4.01 -15.62 6.82
N TYR A 193 -3.99 -16.71 6.05
CA TYR A 193 -3.10 -16.84 4.89
C TYR A 193 -3.78 -16.56 3.54
N SER A 194 -4.93 -15.88 3.54
CA SER A 194 -5.62 -15.46 2.32
C SER A 194 -6.20 -14.03 2.37
N PHE A 195 -6.36 -13.42 3.54
CA PHE A 195 -6.93 -12.07 3.65
C PHE A 195 -6.10 -11.02 2.91
N GLN A 196 -4.82 -11.23 2.72
CA GLN A 196 -3.91 -10.32 2.02
C GLN A 196 -4.34 -10.04 0.57
N ALA A 197 -5.19 -10.88 -0.02
CA ALA A 197 -5.81 -10.60 -1.32
C ALA A 197 -6.57 -9.26 -1.35
N MET A 198 -7.08 -8.81 -0.20
CA MET A 198 -7.73 -7.51 -0.06
C MET A 198 -6.80 -6.34 -0.35
N TYR A 199 -5.50 -6.46 -0.03
CA TYR A 199 -4.50 -5.45 -0.36
C TYR A 199 -4.38 -5.23 -1.87
N ALA A 200 -4.66 -6.30 -2.65
CA ALA A 200 -4.72 -6.24 -4.11
C ALA A 200 -6.10 -5.85 -4.66
N GLY A 201 -7.06 -5.52 -3.79
CA GLY A 201 -8.41 -5.10 -4.16
C GLY A 201 -9.29 -6.21 -4.73
N VAL A 202 -9.03 -7.46 -4.37
CA VAL A 202 -9.78 -8.65 -4.83
C VAL A 202 -10.11 -9.56 -3.64
N SER A 203 -11.18 -10.34 -3.73
CA SER A 203 -11.48 -11.34 -2.71
C SER A 203 -10.52 -12.54 -2.81
N PRO A 204 -10.27 -13.26 -1.70
CA PRO A 204 -9.47 -14.48 -1.72
C PRO A 204 -9.97 -15.54 -2.72
N GLN A 205 -11.30 -15.61 -2.96
CA GLN A 205 -11.94 -16.54 -3.88
C GLN A 205 -11.70 -16.16 -5.35
N GLN A 206 -11.52 -14.87 -5.65
CA GLN A 206 -11.30 -14.34 -7.00
C GLN A 206 -9.82 -14.12 -7.32
N ALA A 207 -8.99 -13.90 -6.29
CA ALA A 207 -7.57 -13.72 -6.44
C ALA A 207 -6.88 -14.93 -7.08
N LEU A 208 -5.82 -14.68 -7.82
CA LEU A 208 -4.90 -15.73 -8.26
C LEU A 208 -3.96 -16.13 -7.12
N ALA A 209 -3.50 -17.38 -7.09
CA ALA A 209 -2.60 -17.88 -6.06
C ALA A 209 -1.22 -17.21 -6.06
N ILE A 210 -0.83 -16.53 -7.15
CA ILE A 210 0.36 -15.65 -7.16
C ILE A 210 0.28 -14.58 -6.07
N TYR A 211 -0.91 -14.10 -5.69
CA TYR A 211 -1.06 -13.12 -4.59
C TYR A 211 -0.74 -13.67 -3.20
N ALA A 212 -0.57 -15.00 -3.05
CA ALA A 212 -0.02 -15.56 -1.82
C ALA A 212 1.42 -15.09 -1.54
N VAL A 213 2.11 -14.49 -2.53
CA VAL A 213 3.40 -13.82 -2.32
C VAL A 213 3.32 -12.70 -1.28
N ILE A 214 2.17 -12.06 -1.12
CA ILE A 214 1.96 -11.03 -0.09
C ILE A 214 2.06 -11.64 1.30
N ALA A 215 1.53 -12.85 1.51
CA ALA A 215 1.70 -13.57 2.78
C ALA A 215 3.17 -13.95 3.05
N TYR A 216 3.99 -14.17 2.01
CA TYR A 216 5.44 -14.29 2.21
C TYR A 216 6.04 -12.97 2.72
N MET A 217 5.65 -11.84 2.12
CA MET A 217 6.21 -10.52 2.43
C MET A 217 5.91 -10.10 3.87
N ASP A 218 4.73 -10.41 4.39
CA ASP A 218 4.34 -10.05 5.76
C ASP A 218 4.61 -11.19 6.77
N SER A 219 4.08 -12.38 6.55
CA SER A 219 4.06 -13.44 7.56
C SER A 219 5.35 -14.28 7.60
N VAL A 220 6.21 -14.22 6.58
CA VAL A 220 7.49 -14.95 6.55
C VAL A 220 8.67 -13.98 6.63
N ASN A 221 8.62 -12.88 5.89
CA ASN A 221 9.70 -11.88 5.88
C ASN A 221 9.59 -10.88 7.04
N GLY A 222 8.41 -10.75 7.64
CA GLY A 222 8.16 -9.96 8.84
C GLY A 222 7.54 -8.59 8.59
N VAL A 223 6.94 -8.07 9.65
CA VAL A 223 6.38 -6.72 9.73
C VAL A 223 7.24 -5.90 10.69
N PHE A 224 7.48 -4.65 10.32
CA PHE A 224 8.33 -3.73 11.05
C PHE A 224 7.55 -2.46 11.37
N PHE A 225 7.96 -1.78 12.42
CA PHE A 225 7.44 -0.48 12.78
C PHE A 225 8.56 0.55 12.91
N PRO A 226 8.47 1.69 12.19
CA PRO A 226 9.45 2.74 12.31
C PRO A 226 9.15 3.62 13.54
N LYS A 227 10.16 3.94 14.31
CA LYS A 227 10.04 4.89 15.41
C LYS A 227 9.58 6.27 14.91
N GLY A 228 8.57 6.83 15.56
CA GLY A 228 7.89 8.03 15.10
C GLY A 228 6.77 7.78 14.09
N GLY A 229 6.31 6.52 13.91
CA GLY A 229 5.21 6.15 13.05
C GLY A 229 5.62 5.90 11.60
N MET A 230 4.67 5.45 10.80
CA MET A 230 4.88 5.12 9.38
C MET A 230 5.35 6.33 8.55
N HIS A 231 4.93 7.54 8.91
CA HIS A 231 5.34 8.77 8.25
C HIS A 231 6.85 9.08 8.41
N ALA A 232 7.54 8.44 9.35
CA ALA A 232 9.01 8.55 9.44
C ALA A 232 9.71 8.13 8.14
N VAL A 233 9.15 7.16 7.40
CA VAL A 233 9.74 6.67 6.14
C VAL A 233 9.79 7.74 5.05
N PRO A 234 8.68 8.37 4.61
CA PRO A 234 8.75 9.41 3.59
C PRO A 234 9.54 10.64 4.06
N ARG A 235 9.50 10.98 5.35
CA ARG A 235 10.28 12.08 5.92
C ARG A 235 11.78 11.81 5.79
N ALA A 236 12.23 10.60 6.10
CA ALA A 236 13.64 10.20 5.97
C ALA A 236 14.08 10.18 4.50
N LEU A 237 13.28 9.63 3.59
CA LEU A 237 13.58 9.63 2.15
C LEU A 237 13.66 11.04 1.58
N ALA A 238 12.77 11.95 1.98
CA ALA A 238 12.80 13.35 1.55
C ALA A 238 14.03 14.08 2.09
N ALA A 239 14.39 13.88 3.36
CA ALA A 239 15.56 14.50 3.96
C ALA A 239 16.86 14.01 3.30
N ALA A 240 16.98 12.71 3.03
CA ALA A 240 18.11 12.18 2.27
C ALA A 240 18.16 12.76 0.84
N ALA A 241 17.03 12.87 0.16
CA ALA A 241 16.98 13.47 -1.16
C ALA A 241 17.43 14.94 -1.15
N GLN A 242 17.00 15.72 -0.15
CA GLN A 242 17.48 17.10 0.05
C GLN A 242 18.98 17.19 0.29
N LYS A 243 19.52 16.31 1.14
CA LYS A 243 20.97 16.21 1.39
C LYS A 243 21.76 15.98 0.10
N HIS A 244 21.18 15.25 -0.84
CA HIS A 244 21.78 14.95 -2.16
C HIS A 244 21.31 15.88 -3.28
N GLY A 245 20.89 17.11 -2.96
CA GLY A 245 20.66 18.20 -3.91
C GLY A 245 19.29 18.19 -4.59
N VAL A 246 18.33 17.38 -4.16
CA VAL A 246 16.95 17.46 -4.63
C VAL A 246 16.27 18.70 -4.06
N THR A 247 15.69 19.52 -4.93
CA THR A 247 14.93 20.71 -4.52
C THR A 247 13.47 20.31 -4.28
N PHE A 248 12.91 20.70 -3.13
CA PHE A 248 11.49 20.50 -2.82
C PHE A 248 10.72 21.83 -2.84
N LYS A 249 9.54 21.81 -3.46
CA LYS A 249 8.55 22.90 -3.41
C LYS A 249 7.29 22.32 -2.78
N TYR A 250 7.12 22.53 -1.49
CA TYR A 250 5.93 22.18 -0.73
C TYR A 250 4.85 23.25 -0.88
N ASN A 251 3.60 22.95 -0.47
CA ASN A 251 2.44 23.84 -0.59
C ASN A 251 2.26 24.38 -2.03
N THR A 252 2.61 23.55 -3.02
CA THR A 252 2.62 23.93 -4.42
C THR A 252 1.90 22.86 -5.25
N THR A 253 0.80 23.24 -5.90
CA THR A 253 0.01 22.32 -6.71
C THR A 253 0.36 22.49 -8.19
N VAL A 254 0.73 21.40 -8.87
CA VAL A 254 0.85 21.40 -10.33
C VAL A 254 -0.55 21.33 -10.93
N THR A 255 -0.91 22.30 -11.75
CA THR A 255 -2.25 22.42 -12.34
C THR A 255 -2.32 21.96 -13.79
N ARG A 256 -1.20 22.00 -14.54
CA ARG A 256 -1.12 21.51 -15.92
C ARG A 256 0.31 21.30 -16.39
N LEU A 257 0.45 20.52 -17.47
CA LEU A 257 1.70 20.43 -18.22
C LEU A 257 1.62 21.34 -19.46
N GLU A 258 2.74 22.00 -19.74
CA GLU A 258 2.97 22.63 -21.05
C GLU A 258 3.58 21.59 -21.98
N VAL A 259 2.88 21.24 -23.06
CA VAL A 259 3.27 20.17 -23.97
C VAL A 259 3.39 20.70 -25.39
N GLU A 260 4.52 20.42 -26.03
CA GLU A 260 4.76 20.71 -27.45
C GLU A 260 5.25 19.43 -28.15
N ASN A 261 4.65 19.10 -29.27
CA ASN A 261 5.04 17.95 -30.10
C ASN A 261 5.19 16.64 -29.28
N SER A 262 4.19 16.32 -28.42
CA SER A 262 4.18 15.14 -27.53
C SER A 262 5.26 15.16 -26.44
N ARG A 263 5.90 16.30 -26.18
CA ARG A 263 6.92 16.47 -25.17
C ARG A 263 6.51 17.50 -24.14
N ALA A 264 6.51 17.15 -22.88
CA ALA A 264 6.37 18.09 -21.78
C ALA A 264 7.60 19.01 -21.74
N LYS A 265 7.39 20.32 -21.72
CA LYS A 265 8.42 21.36 -21.66
C LYS A 265 8.52 21.98 -20.28
N ALA A 266 7.40 22.10 -19.60
CA ALA A 266 7.31 22.66 -18.28
C ALA A 266 6.11 22.11 -17.51
N VAL A 267 6.12 22.24 -16.20
CA VAL A 267 4.94 22.16 -15.35
C VAL A 267 4.52 23.55 -14.91
N ILE A 268 3.22 23.77 -14.77
CA ILE A 268 2.65 25.05 -14.32
C ILE A 268 2.00 24.80 -12.97
N THR A 269 2.32 25.66 -12.01
CA THR A 269 1.78 25.58 -10.65
C THR A 269 0.50 26.40 -10.49
N ASP A 270 -0.16 26.26 -9.36
CA ASP A 270 -1.35 27.03 -8.95
C ASP A 270 -1.06 28.54 -8.78
N THR A 271 0.19 28.89 -8.48
CA THR A 271 0.65 30.31 -8.44
C THR A 271 0.98 30.86 -9.82
N GLY A 272 0.90 30.06 -10.88
CA GLY A 272 1.29 30.42 -12.25
C GLY A 272 2.80 30.30 -12.52
N GLU A 273 3.59 29.81 -11.58
CA GLU A 273 5.03 29.58 -11.81
C GLU A 273 5.22 28.51 -12.89
N ARG A 274 6.09 28.82 -13.86
CA ARG A 274 6.49 27.91 -14.92
C ARG A 274 7.85 27.28 -14.61
N ILE A 275 7.88 25.97 -14.42
CA ILE A 275 9.10 25.22 -14.10
C ILE A 275 9.46 24.34 -15.30
N GLU A 276 10.55 24.68 -15.98
CA GLU A 276 11.07 23.93 -17.12
C GLU A 276 11.55 22.53 -16.71
N CYS A 277 11.42 21.56 -17.62
CA CYS A 277 11.85 20.20 -17.39
C CYS A 277 12.19 19.47 -18.71
N ASP A 278 13.13 18.55 -18.62
CA ASP A 278 13.40 17.58 -19.68
C ASP A 278 12.48 16.37 -19.58
N VAL A 279 12.16 15.95 -18.35
CA VAL A 279 11.29 14.81 -18.05
C VAL A 279 10.39 15.15 -16.86
N VAL A 280 9.17 14.61 -16.88
CA VAL A 280 8.24 14.69 -15.74
C VAL A 280 7.91 13.30 -15.23
N VAL A 281 8.09 13.08 -13.92
CA VAL A 281 7.59 11.91 -13.20
C VAL A 281 6.31 12.27 -12.46
N MET A 282 5.22 11.57 -12.78
CA MET A 282 3.89 11.79 -12.23
C MET A 282 3.62 10.77 -11.12
N ASN A 283 3.45 11.24 -9.89
CA ASN A 283 3.11 10.40 -8.73
C ASN A 283 1.66 10.56 -8.23
N PRO A 284 0.86 11.57 -8.59
CA PRO A 284 -0.56 11.58 -8.27
C PRO A 284 -1.30 10.38 -8.90
N ASP A 285 -2.53 10.13 -8.48
CA ASP A 285 -3.30 8.99 -8.98
C ASP A 285 -3.46 9.04 -10.49
N LEU A 286 -3.27 7.90 -11.14
CA LEU A 286 -3.11 7.81 -12.59
C LEU A 286 -4.27 8.44 -13.39
N PRO A 287 -5.57 8.20 -13.07
CA PRO A 287 -6.66 8.83 -13.81
C PRO A 287 -6.75 10.34 -13.59
N VAL A 288 -6.39 10.79 -12.38
CA VAL A 288 -6.34 12.22 -12.05
C VAL A 288 -5.30 12.92 -12.93
N VAL A 289 -4.10 12.35 -13.06
CA VAL A 289 -3.07 12.88 -13.96
C VAL A 289 -3.56 12.96 -15.40
N TRP A 290 -4.19 11.90 -15.92
CA TRP A 290 -4.69 11.89 -17.29
C TRP A 290 -5.79 12.92 -17.52
N ARG A 291 -6.73 13.05 -16.56
CA ARG A 291 -7.86 13.96 -16.67
C ARG A 291 -7.44 15.43 -16.49
N ASP A 292 -6.72 15.71 -15.42
CA ASP A 292 -6.54 17.06 -14.90
C ASP A 292 -5.23 17.71 -15.41
N LEU A 293 -4.16 16.91 -15.59
CA LEU A 293 -2.85 17.45 -15.98
C LEU A 293 -2.52 17.23 -17.47
N LEU A 294 -2.99 16.15 -18.07
CA LEU A 294 -2.74 15.83 -19.48
C LEU A 294 -3.94 16.13 -20.39
N GLY A 295 -5.10 16.46 -19.81
CA GLY A 295 -6.31 16.89 -20.54
C GLY A 295 -6.96 15.84 -21.44
N LYS A 296 -6.47 14.59 -21.43
CA LYS A 296 -6.96 13.50 -22.27
C LYS A 296 -6.81 12.16 -21.58
N THR A 297 -7.92 11.52 -21.22
CA THR A 297 -7.93 10.21 -20.58
C THR A 297 -8.08 9.09 -21.60
N PRO A 298 -7.09 8.20 -21.77
CA PRO A 298 -7.20 7.04 -22.67
C PRO A 298 -8.35 6.11 -22.26
N LEU A 299 -8.95 5.41 -23.23
CA LEU A 299 -10.06 4.51 -22.99
C LEU A 299 -9.67 3.35 -22.05
N SER A 300 -8.42 2.89 -22.12
CA SER A 300 -7.88 1.88 -21.20
C SER A 300 -7.88 2.33 -19.74
N ILE A 301 -7.65 3.62 -19.48
CA ILE A 301 -7.68 4.20 -18.13
C ILE A 301 -9.12 4.42 -17.67
N LYS A 302 -10.02 4.89 -18.56
CA LYS A 302 -11.45 5.06 -18.24
C LYS A 302 -12.14 3.74 -17.84
N ARG A 303 -11.64 2.60 -18.34
CA ARG A 303 -12.20 1.26 -18.10
C ARG A 303 -11.60 0.53 -16.90
N LEU A 304 -10.68 1.15 -16.17
CA LEU A 304 -10.10 0.53 -14.99
C LEU A 304 -11.18 0.25 -13.94
N LYS A 305 -11.11 -0.95 -13.39
CA LYS A 305 -11.88 -1.35 -12.21
C LYS A 305 -11.07 -0.99 -10.96
N TYR A 306 -11.71 -0.31 -10.03
CA TYR A 306 -11.08 0.11 -8.79
C TYR A 306 -11.25 -0.95 -7.71
N SER A 307 -10.30 -0.96 -6.77
CA SER A 307 -10.42 -1.74 -5.54
C SER A 307 -11.61 -1.25 -4.71
N PRO A 308 -12.12 -2.07 -3.77
CA PRO A 308 -12.88 -1.54 -2.65
C PRO A 308 -12.13 -0.39 -1.97
N SER A 309 -12.86 0.41 -1.23
CA SER A 309 -12.34 1.47 -0.38
C SER A 309 -12.23 1.01 1.08
N CYS A 310 -12.02 1.95 1.96
CA CYS A 310 -12.15 1.77 3.39
C CYS A 310 -12.67 3.04 4.08
N ALA A 311 -13.36 2.85 5.20
CA ALA A 311 -13.50 3.88 6.20
C ALA A 311 -12.41 3.67 7.25
N THR A 312 -11.71 4.74 7.62
CA THR A 312 -10.75 4.72 8.72
C THR A 312 -11.23 5.62 9.84
N LEU A 313 -10.98 5.19 11.08
CA LEU A 313 -11.23 5.98 12.26
C LEU A 313 -9.94 6.06 13.07
N LEU A 314 -9.36 7.24 13.15
CA LEU A 314 -8.21 7.57 13.98
C LEU A 314 -8.74 8.01 15.34
N VAL A 315 -8.28 7.38 16.42
CA VAL A 315 -8.82 7.66 17.77
C VAL A 315 -7.68 7.85 18.75
N GLY A 316 -7.69 8.97 19.45
CA GLY A 316 -6.95 9.16 20.69
C GLY A 316 -7.83 8.77 21.88
N SER A 317 -7.35 7.87 22.73
CA SER A 317 -8.13 7.28 23.82
C SER A 317 -7.38 7.30 25.14
N SER A 318 -8.13 7.56 26.22
CA SER A 318 -7.61 7.43 27.59
C SER A 318 -7.51 5.97 28.07
N LYS A 319 -8.06 5.01 27.30
CA LYS A 319 -8.13 3.60 27.69
C LYS A 319 -7.16 2.73 26.92
N LYS A 320 -6.56 1.80 27.65
CA LYS A 320 -5.63 0.78 27.13
C LYS A 320 -6.24 -0.61 27.31
N TYR A 321 -5.87 -1.52 26.41
CA TYR A 321 -6.30 -2.91 26.47
C TYR A 321 -5.07 -3.82 26.42
N ASP A 322 -4.92 -4.71 27.43
CA ASP A 322 -3.74 -5.57 27.56
C ASP A 322 -3.80 -6.81 26.65
N HIS A 323 -5.02 -7.20 26.25
CA HIS A 323 -5.25 -8.40 25.43
C HIS A 323 -4.94 -8.22 23.94
N VAL A 324 -4.60 -7.00 23.49
CA VAL A 324 -4.35 -6.67 22.07
C VAL A 324 -2.87 -6.43 21.80
N ALA A 325 -2.47 -6.71 20.57
CA ALA A 325 -1.13 -6.46 20.04
C ALA A 325 -1.06 -5.12 19.29
N HIS A 326 0.08 -4.82 18.66
CA HIS A 326 0.23 -3.67 17.76
C HIS A 326 -0.78 -3.72 16.61
N HIS A 327 -0.81 -4.83 15.86
CA HIS A 327 -1.82 -5.08 14.84
C HIS A 327 -2.78 -6.17 15.31
N ASN A 328 -4.07 -5.91 15.16
CA ASN A 328 -5.14 -6.82 15.52
C ASN A 328 -6.09 -6.96 14.34
N ILE A 329 -6.34 -8.19 13.91
CA ILE A 329 -7.32 -8.46 12.86
C ILE A 329 -8.48 -9.23 13.50
N HIS A 330 -9.65 -8.61 13.55
CA HIS A 330 -10.85 -9.24 14.02
C HIS A 330 -11.62 -9.81 12.82
N PHE A 331 -11.54 -11.11 12.63
CA PHE A 331 -12.26 -11.80 11.57
C PHE A 331 -13.73 -11.98 11.96
N GLY A 332 -14.63 -11.58 11.05
CA GLY A 332 -16.04 -11.91 11.15
C GLY A 332 -16.28 -13.42 11.00
N GLU A 333 -17.45 -13.88 11.41
CA GLU A 333 -17.90 -15.26 11.20
C GLU A 333 -18.05 -15.54 9.70
N SER A 334 -18.79 -14.67 9.01
CA SER A 334 -18.97 -14.73 7.56
C SER A 334 -17.67 -14.35 6.86
N TRP A 335 -17.13 -15.24 6.01
CA TRP A 335 -15.91 -14.96 5.25
C TRP A 335 -16.20 -14.72 3.76
N ASP A 336 -16.88 -15.65 3.11
CA ASP A 336 -17.13 -15.55 1.67
C ASP A 336 -18.23 -14.53 1.34
N GLY A 337 -19.29 -14.50 2.14
CA GLY A 337 -20.47 -13.64 1.94
C GLY A 337 -20.16 -12.15 1.99
N VAL A 338 -19.29 -11.74 2.91
CA VAL A 338 -18.94 -10.31 3.10
C VAL A 338 -18.13 -9.74 1.92
N PHE A 339 -17.34 -10.56 1.23
CA PHE A 339 -16.68 -10.11 0.00
C PHE A 339 -17.66 -9.93 -1.15
N ASP A 340 -18.70 -10.73 -1.23
CA ASP A 340 -19.76 -10.55 -2.21
C ASP A 340 -20.58 -9.28 -1.95
N GLU A 341 -20.84 -8.95 -0.67
CA GLU A 341 -21.43 -7.68 -0.28
C GLU A 341 -20.55 -6.51 -0.73
N LEU A 342 -19.28 -6.53 -0.36
CA LEU A 342 -18.33 -5.46 -0.62
C LEU A 342 -18.08 -5.22 -2.12
N ILE A 343 -17.86 -6.29 -2.89
CA ILE A 343 -17.34 -6.21 -4.26
C ILE A 343 -18.45 -6.33 -5.31
N LYS A 344 -19.41 -7.24 -5.14
CA LYS A 344 -20.45 -7.51 -6.13
C LYS A 344 -21.71 -6.69 -5.89
N LYS A 345 -22.25 -6.75 -4.65
CA LYS A 345 -23.46 -6.01 -4.28
C LYS A 345 -23.18 -4.53 -4.05
N LYS A 346 -21.91 -4.19 -3.73
CA LYS A 346 -21.46 -2.84 -3.40
C LYS A 346 -22.22 -2.26 -2.20
N THR A 347 -22.41 -3.08 -1.18
CA THR A 347 -23.02 -2.70 0.11
C THR A 347 -21.98 -2.75 1.22
N LEU A 348 -22.26 -2.09 2.33
CA LEU A 348 -21.47 -2.24 3.54
C LEU A 348 -21.52 -3.70 4.01
N MET A 349 -20.43 -4.16 4.62
CA MET A 349 -20.31 -5.53 5.12
C MET A 349 -21.22 -5.70 6.35
N SER A 350 -22.05 -6.75 6.34
CA SER A 350 -22.94 -7.07 7.46
C SER A 350 -22.19 -7.62 8.69
N ASP A 351 -21.07 -8.30 8.44
CA ASP A 351 -20.17 -8.85 9.47
C ASP A 351 -18.70 -8.53 9.07
N PRO A 352 -18.23 -7.31 9.30
CA PRO A 352 -16.94 -6.86 8.80
C PRO A 352 -15.76 -7.53 9.52
N SER A 353 -14.77 -7.95 8.73
CA SER A 353 -13.41 -8.19 9.24
C SER A 353 -12.67 -6.85 9.30
N VAL A 354 -12.07 -6.54 10.45
CA VAL A 354 -11.53 -5.21 10.73
C VAL A 354 -10.09 -5.27 11.20
N LEU A 355 -9.32 -4.26 10.83
CA LEU A 355 -7.97 -4.05 11.32
C LEU A 355 -7.96 -2.97 12.39
N VAL A 356 -7.34 -3.25 13.52
CA VAL A 356 -7.05 -2.27 14.57
C VAL A 356 -5.54 -2.25 14.79
N THR A 357 -4.92 -1.12 14.47
CA THR A 357 -3.50 -0.89 14.74
C THR A 357 -3.34 0.06 15.92
N ILE A 358 -2.46 -0.26 16.85
CA ILE A 358 -2.21 0.50 18.07
C ILE A 358 -0.71 0.82 18.14
N PRO A 359 -0.24 1.85 17.40
CA PRO A 359 1.18 2.13 17.27
C PRO A 359 1.85 2.51 18.60
N THR A 360 1.09 3.02 19.55
CA THR A 360 1.57 3.31 20.92
C THR A 360 2.00 2.09 21.73
N LYS A 361 1.70 0.87 21.27
CA LYS A 361 2.26 -0.36 21.87
C LYS A 361 3.78 -0.43 21.71
N ASP A 362 4.32 0.10 20.61
CA ASP A 362 5.75 0.07 20.29
C ASP A 362 6.40 1.45 20.34
N ASP A 363 5.61 2.55 20.23
CA ASP A 363 6.12 3.91 20.38
C ASP A 363 5.15 4.79 21.18
N VAL A 364 5.35 4.84 22.48
CA VAL A 364 4.50 5.60 23.41
C VAL A 364 4.51 7.11 23.17
N ALA A 365 5.48 7.63 22.40
CA ALA A 365 5.58 9.05 22.08
C ALA A 365 4.51 9.52 21.08
N LEU A 366 3.79 8.61 20.46
CA LEU A 366 2.71 8.92 19.50
C LEU A 366 1.39 9.32 20.18
N ALA A 367 1.33 9.34 21.51
CA ALA A 367 0.17 9.80 22.28
C ALA A 367 0.61 10.52 23.55
N PRO A 368 -0.26 11.32 24.17
CA PRO A 368 0.00 11.90 25.50
C PRO A 368 0.26 10.80 26.55
N ALA A 369 1.00 11.13 27.58
CA ALA A 369 1.42 10.19 28.61
C ALA A 369 0.23 9.42 29.20
N GLY A 370 0.34 8.09 29.24
CA GLY A 370 -0.68 7.20 29.75
C GLY A 370 -1.85 6.89 28.79
N LYS A 371 -1.87 7.46 27.59
CA LYS A 371 -2.94 7.28 26.60
C LYS A 371 -2.50 6.40 25.42
N GLU A 372 -3.43 6.06 24.54
CA GLU A 372 -3.15 5.25 23.33
C GLU A 372 -3.77 5.88 22.08
N SER A 373 -3.10 5.69 20.93
CA SER A 373 -3.65 6.00 19.61
C SER A 373 -4.08 4.71 18.92
N TYR A 374 -5.22 4.78 18.22
CA TYR A 374 -5.82 3.68 17.49
C TYR A 374 -6.03 4.11 16.04
N TYR A 375 -5.58 3.27 15.11
CA TYR A 375 -5.91 3.32 13.70
C TYR A 375 -6.85 2.15 13.39
N ILE A 376 -8.10 2.44 13.07
CA ILE A 376 -9.15 1.45 12.86
C ILE A 376 -9.57 1.50 11.41
N LEU A 377 -9.51 0.37 10.71
CA LEU A 377 -9.85 0.27 9.30
C LEU A 377 -10.97 -0.74 9.08
N TYR A 378 -12.03 -0.26 8.43
CA TYR A 378 -13.14 -1.06 7.96
C TYR A 378 -13.20 -1.03 6.43
N PRO A 379 -13.17 -2.19 5.75
CA PRO A 379 -13.38 -2.23 4.31
C PRO A 379 -14.78 -1.72 3.94
N THR A 380 -14.84 -0.88 2.91
CA THR A 380 -16.11 -0.37 2.37
C THR A 380 -16.10 -0.45 0.85
N PRO A 381 -17.27 -0.43 0.18
CA PRO A 381 -17.31 -0.18 -1.25
C PRO A 381 -16.65 1.16 -1.59
N ASN A 382 -16.12 1.26 -2.81
CA ASN A 382 -15.71 2.54 -3.36
C ASN A 382 -16.92 3.36 -3.85
N LEU A 383 -16.69 4.55 -4.38
CA LEU A 383 -17.75 5.46 -4.84
C LEU A 383 -18.49 5.03 -6.13
N ASP A 384 -18.26 3.82 -6.61
CA ASP A 384 -19.15 3.17 -7.58
C ASP A 384 -20.42 2.59 -6.93
N ALA A 385 -20.47 2.56 -5.58
CA ALA A 385 -21.64 2.17 -4.80
C ALA A 385 -22.58 3.37 -4.60
N ASP A 386 -23.88 3.09 -4.55
CA ASP A 386 -24.90 4.09 -4.21
C ASP A 386 -25.04 4.21 -2.68
N ILE A 387 -24.03 4.83 -2.05
CA ILE A 387 -23.98 5.11 -0.61
C ILE A 387 -23.80 6.61 -0.41
N ASP A 388 -24.79 7.25 0.19
CA ASP A 388 -24.64 8.66 0.61
C ASP A 388 -23.79 8.76 1.87
N TRP A 389 -22.50 8.96 1.70
CA TRP A 389 -21.55 9.11 2.81
C TRP A 389 -21.78 10.35 3.66
N ASN A 390 -22.41 11.40 3.13
CA ASN A 390 -22.76 12.57 3.96
C ASN A 390 -23.79 12.21 5.04
N ALA A 391 -24.72 11.34 4.71
CA ALA A 391 -25.71 10.83 5.66
C ALA A 391 -25.19 9.62 6.46
N GLN A 392 -24.35 8.77 5.84
CA GLN A 392 -23.97 7.48 6.40
C GLN A 392 -22.72 7.54 7.32
N ALA A 393 -21.87 8.56 7.21
CA ALA A 393 -20.60 8.62 7.93
C ALA A 393 -20.79 8.48 9.46
N ARG A 394 -21.68 9.26 10.07
CA ARG A 394 -21.91 9.21 11.52
C ARG A 394 -22.52 7.88 11.99
N PRO A 395 -23.61 7.37 11.41
CA PRO A 395 -24.12 6.04 11.75
C PRO A 395 -23.09 4.92 11.59
N TYR A 396 -22.23 5.02 10.55
CA TYR A 396 -21.20 4.02 10.32
C TYR A 396 -20.07 4.11 11.34
N ARG A 397 -19.66 5.32 11.73
CA ARG A 397 -18.74 5.55 12.85
C ARG A 397 -19.25 4.91 14.14
N ASP A 398 -20.53 5.11 14.48
CA ASP A 398 -21.13 4.55 15.68
C ASP A 398 -21.20 3.01 15.60
N HIS A 399 -21.47 2.46 14.41
CA HIS A 399 -21.38 1.03 14.15
C HIS A 399 -19.95 0.49 14.33
N MET A 400 -18.92 1.21 13.86
CA MET A 400 -17.51 0.81 14.03
C MET A 400 -17.16 0.70 15.51
N ILE A 401 -17.53 1.69 16.31
CA ILE A 401 -17.27 1.69 17.76
C ILE A 401 -17.99 0.54 18.44
N LYS A 402 -19.30 0.41 18.18
CA LYS A 402 -20.07 -0.68 18.75
C LYS A 402 -19.48 -2.05 18.42
N THR A 403 -19.08 -2.26 17.18
CA THR A 403 -18.43 -3.53 16.76
C THR A 403 -17.15 -3.80 17.54
N LEU A 404 -16.35 -2.79 17.83
CA LEU A 404 -15.14 -2.96 18.66
C LEU A 404 -15.50 -3.30 20.09
N GLU A 405 -16.49 -2.65 20.68
CA GLU A 405 -16.95 -2.95 22.04
C GLU A 405 -17.46 -4.38 22.14
N ASP A 406 -18.26 -4.83 21.17
CA ASP A 406 -18.75 -6.20 21.07
C ASP A 406 -17.58 -7.23 20.89
N ARG A 407 -16.41 -6.78 20.41
CA ARG A 407 -15.20 -7.59 20.18
C ARG A 407 -14.12 -7.40 21.26
N GLY A 408 -14.50 -6.93 22.46
CA GLY A 408 -13.64 -6.91 23.64
C GLY A 408 -13.00 -5.56 23.97
N TYR A 409 -13.23 -4.51 23.20
CA TYR A 409 -12.79 -3.16 23.55
C TYR A 409 -13.83 -2.46 24.44
N THR A 410 -14.16 -3.08 25.57
CA THR A 410 -15.24 -2.63 26.48
C THR A 410 -15.06 -1.18 26.90
N GLY A 411 -16.10 -0.33 26.69
CA GLY A 411 -16.11 1.09 27.03
C GLY A 411 -15.14 1.91 26.16
N PHE A 412 -14.90 1.48 24.93
CA PHE A 412 -14.05 2.20 23.98
C PHE A 412 -14.68 3.56 23.62
N GLY A 413 -15.98 3.58 23.34
CA GLY A 413 -16.70 4.80 22.97
C GLY A 413 -16.58 5.91 24.02
N ASP A 414 -16.71 5.56 25.31
CA ASP A 414 -16.62 6.50 26.43
C ASP A 414 -15.19 7.01 26.69
N SER A 415 -14.18 6.33 26.14
CA SER A 415 -12.77 6.66 26.35
C SER A 415 -12.16 7.53 25.24
N ILE A 416 -12.94 7.87 24.21
CA ILE A 416 -12.49 8.67 23.06
C ILE A 416 -12.28 10.12 23.51
N GLU A 417 -11.08 10.63 23.33
CA GLU A 417 -10.73 12.03 23.61
C GLU A 417 -10.70 12.87 22.33
N THR A 418 -10.21 12.26 21.24
CA THR A 418 -10.19 12.88 19.93
C THR A 418 -10.36 11.80 18.86
N GLU A 419 -10.97 12.19 17.75
CA GLU A 419 -11.15 11.28 16.62
C GLU A 419 -11.16 12.02 15.29
N VAL A 420 -10.79 11.29 14.23
CA VAL A 420 -10.97 11.70 12.83
C VAL A 420 -11.40 10.50 12.01
N MET A 421 -12.56 10.62 11.37
CA MET A 421 -13.05 9.63 10.43
C MET A 421 -12.71 10.05 9.00
N THR A 422 -12.24 9.12 8.20
CA THR A 422 -12.02 9.29 6.76
C THR A 422 -12.90 8.30 6.00
N THR A 423 -13.72 8.80 5.10
CA THR A 423 -14.66 8.06 4.26
C THR A 423 -14.17 7.95 2.82
N PRO A 424 -14.83 7.17 1.94
CA PRO A 424 -14.53 7.19 0.52
C PRO A 424 -14.66 8.58 -0.14
N LEU A 425 -15.54 9.47 0.34
CA LEU A 425 -15.61 10.85 -0.16
C LEU A 425 -14.35 11.64 0.17
N ASP A 426 -13.83 11.46 1.39
CA ASP A 426 -12.61 12.16 1.83
C ASP A 426 -11.38 11.65 1.05
N TRP A 427 -11.31 10.35 0.78
CA TRP A 427 -10.27 9.80 -0.10
C TRP A 427 -10.34 10.38 -1.52
N GLN A 428 -11.55 10.56 -2.06
CA GLN A 428 -11.72 11.21 -3.38
C GLN A 428 -11.29 12.68 -3.34
N ALA A 429 -11.66 13.41 -2.30
CA ALA A 429 -11.26 14.81 -2.11
C ALA A 429 -9.73 14.95 -2.02
N GLN A 430 -9.04 13.95 -1.48
CA GLN A 430 -7.58 13.87 -1.48
C GLN A 430 -6.98 13.45 -2.84
N GLY A 431 -7.78 13.31 -3.89
CA GLY A 431 -7.34 12.99 -5.25
C GLY A 431 -7.16 11.49 -5.51
N MET A 432 -7.87 10.61 -4.78
CA MET A 432 -7.88 9.18 -5.04
C MET A 432 -9.13 8.83 -5.85
N GLU A 433 -8.92 8.39 -7.08
CA GLU A 433 -10.03 8.12 -8.02
C GLU A 433 -11.01 7.11 -7.40
N ARG A 434 -12.32 7.41 -7.51
CA ARG A 434 -13.40 6.61 -6.90
C ARG A 434 -13.34 6.45 -5.38
N GLY A 435 -12.60 7.32 -4.69
CA GLY A 435 -12.39 7.19 -3.26
C GLY A 435 -11.69 5.89 -2.86
N ALA A 436 -10.85 5.32 -3.74
CA ALA A 436 -10.18 4.04 -3.55
C ALA A 436 -8.69 4.24 -3.25
N PRO A 437 -8.27 4.23 -1.95
CA PRO A 437 -6.87 4.44 -1.57
C PRO A 437 -5.95 3.31 -2.04
N PHE A 438 -6.50 2.16 -2.40
CA PHE A 438 -5.77 1.00 -2.95
C PHE A 438 -5.68 1.00 -4.47
N ALA A 439 -6.07 2.10 -5.15
CA ALA A 439 -6.03 2.30 -6.61
C ALA A 439 -6.82 1.22 -7.39
N SER A 440 -6.43 0.95 -8.65
CA SER A 440 -7.08 -0.06 -9.48
C SER A 440 -6.86 -1.48 -8.97
N ALA A 441 -7.92 -2.30 -8.92
CA ALA A 441 -7.88 -3.67 -8.45
C ALA A 441 -6.98 -4.56 -9.32
N HIS A 442 -6.30 -5.50 -8.71
CA HIS A 442 -5.42 -6.46 -9.38
C HIS A 442 -6.21 -7.65 -9.94
N THR A 443 -7.23 -7.37 -10.77
CA THR A 443 -7.89 -8.42 -11.54
C THR A 443 -6.92 -8.97 -12.60
N PHE A 444 -7.21 -10.14 -13.17
CA PHE A 444 -6.33 -10.77 -14.17
C PHE A 444 -5.93 -9.82 -15.30
N PHE A 445 -6.87 -9.05 -15.86
CA PHE A 445 -6.62 -8.09 -16.93
C PHE A 445 -6.14 -6.72 -16.46
N GLN A 446 -5.78 -6.58 -15.19
CA GLN A 446 -5.19 -5.36 -14.60
C GLN A 446 -3.94 -5.69 -13.76
N THR A 447 -3.30 -6.83 -14.06
CA THR A 447 -2.11 -7.33 -13.34
C THR A 447 -0.97 -7.57 -14.32
N GLY A 448 0.26 -7.40 -13.87
CA GLY A 448 1.46 -7.64 -14.66
C GLY A 448 1.47 -6.83 -15.96
N PRO A 449 1.51 -7.48 -17.15
CA PRO A 449 1.62 -6.79 -18.44
C PRO A 449 0.35 -6.02 -18.83
N PHE A 450 -0.78 -6.32 -18.17
CA PHE A 450 -2.07 -5.65 -18.42
C PHE A 450 -2.29 -4.44 -17.51
N ARG A 451 -1.44 -4.26 -16.48
CA ARG A 451 -1.48 -3.07 -15.65
C ARG A 451 -0.95 -1.86 -16.43
N PRO A 452 -1.49 -0.64 -16.21
CA PRO A 452 -1.00 0.55 -16.88
C PRO A 452 0.53 0.67 -16.77
N ARG A 453 1.17 0.96 -17.91
CA ARG A 453 2.63 1.13 -17.96
C ARG A 453 3.03 2.44 -17.29
N ASN A 454 4.28 2.49 -16.87
CA ASN A 454 4.86 3.69 -16.28
C ASN A 454 5.41 4.70 -17.30
N ILE A 455 5.28 4.49 -18.60
CA ILE A 455 5.46 5.52 -19.65
C ILE A 455 4.08 5.95 -20.16
N ALA A 456 3.84 7.26 -20.21
CA ALA A 456 2.61 7.81 -20.72
C ALA A 456 2.50 7.63 -22.24
N ALA A 457 1.45 6.94 -22.69
CA ALA A 457 1.22 6.74 -24.12
C ALA A 457 0.95 8.08 -24.83
N GLY A 458 1.66 8.34 -25.93
CA GLY A 458 1.56 9.58 -26.68
C GLY A 458 2.47 10.70 -26.18
N PHE A 459 3.31 10.44 -25.18
CA PHE A 459 4.32 11.38 -24.70
C PHE A 459 5.72 10.78 -24.78
N GLU A 460 6.71 11.61 -25.02
CA GLU A 460 8.09 11.21 -25.13
C GLU A 460 8.84 11.16 -23.80
N ASN A 461 8.40 11.97 -22.82
CA ASN A 461 9.13 12.27 -21.59
C ASN A 461 8.24 12.38 -20.34
N VAL A 462 7.05 11.79 -20.34
CA VAL A 462 6.16 11.71 -19.18
C VAL A 462 6.15 10.28 -18.66
N VAL A 463 6.49 10.12 -17.39
CA VAL A 463 6.61 8.82 -16.69
C VAL A 463 5.69 8.80 -15.47
N PHE A 464 5.07 7.68 -15.18
CA PHE A 464 4.25 7.48 -13.99
C PHE A 464 5.00 6.67 -12.93
N ALA A 465 4.80 7.03 -11.68
CA ALA A 465 5.25 6.26 -10.52
C ALA A 465 4.12 6.18 -9.48
N GLY A 466 3.91 5.05 -8.87
CA GLY A 466 2.90 4.88 -7.81
C GLY A 466 1.99 3.68 -8.00
N SER A 467 0.97 3.59 -7.15
CA SER A 467 0.05 2.45 -7.07
C SER A 467 -0.84 2.23 -8.29
N GLY A 468 -1.08 3.27 -9.10
CA GLY A 468 -1.89 3.20 -10.32
C GLY A 468 -1.19 2.54 -11.52
N THR A 469 0.12 2.35 -11.47
CA THR A 469 0.94 1.74 -12.52
C THR A 469 1.68 0.49 -12.02
N GLN A 470 2.56 -0.05 -12.85
CA GLN A 470 3.39 -1.22 -12.48
C GLN A 470 4.35 -0.90 -11.31
N PRO A 471 4.60 -1.85 -10.38
CA PRO A 471 3.97 -3.17 -10.28
C PRO A 471 2.58 -3.15 -9.61
N GLY A 472 2.25 -2.16 -8.79
CA GLY A 472 0.96 -2.05 -8.15
C GLY A 472 0.92 -1.32 -6.81
N VAL A 473 -0.02 -1.70 -5.95
CA VAL A 473 -0.31 -1.09 -4.65
C VAL A 473 0.51 -1.72 -3.52
N GLY A 474 0.76 -0.94 -2.47
CA GLY A 474 1.49 -1.32 -1.26
C GLY A 474 2.84 -0.61 -1.14
N VAL A 475 3.31 -0.40 0.09
CA VAL A 475 4.58 0.32 0.36
C VAL A 475 5.75 -0.28 -0.44
N PRO A 476 6.00 -1.60 -0.43
CA PRO A 476 7.06 -2.20 -1.25
C PRO A 476 6.88 -1.94 -2.74
N MET A 477 5.65 -2.09 -3.23
CA MET A 477 5.36 -1.98 -4.66
C MET A 477 5.53 -0.55 -5.17
N VAL A 478 5.15 0.45 -4.39
CA VAL A 478 5.32 1.85 -4.82
C VAL A 478 6.78 2.31 -4.78
N LEU A 479 7.59 1.78 -3.87
CA LEU A 479 9.05 1.99 -3.88
C LEU A 479 9.69 1.40 -5.15
N ILE A 480 9.30 0.19 -5.52
CA ILE A 480 9.69 -0.44 -6.79
C ILE A 480 9.19 0.39 -7.98
N SER A 481 7.94 0.87 -7.95
CA SER A 481 7.39 1.70 -9.02
C SER A 481 8.22 2.96 -9.27
N GLY A 482 8.70 3.61 -8.20
CA GLY A 482 9.63 4.74 -8.29
C GLY A 482 10.96 4.36 -8.95
N ARG A 483 11.52 3.20 -8.60
CA ARG A 483 12.72 2.65 -9.24
C ARG A 483 12.50 2.38 -10.72
N LEU A 484 11.43 1.69 -11.06
CA LEU A 484 11.09 1.37 -12.45
C LEU A 484 10.86 2.63 -13.29
N ALA A 485 10.31 3.69 -12.69
CA ALA A 485 10.17 4.99 -13.33
C ALA A 485 11.54 5.65 -13.58
N ALA A 486 12.44 5.64 -12.61
CA ALA A 486 13.81 6.15 -12.78
C ALA A 486 14.57 5.38 -13.89
N GLU A 487 14.42 4.06 -13.97
CA GLU A 487 15.02 3.25 -15.02
C GLU A 487 14.54 3.59 -16.44
N ARG A 488 13.31 4.11 -16.58
CA ARG A 488 12.81 4.63 -17.86
C ARG A 488 13.59 5.87 -18.33
N ILE A 489 14.19 6.59 -17.39
CA ILE A 489 14.89 7.85 -17.65
C ILE A 489 16.38 7.62 -17.81
N VAL A 490 17.02 7.00 -16.84
CA VAL A 490 18.49 6.87 -16.80
C VAL A 490 19.00 5.45 -17.14
N GLY A 491 18.11 4.47 -17.27
CA GLY A 491 18.47 3.06 -17.41
C GLY A 491 18.55 2.36 -16.06
N PRO A 492 19.04 1.11 -16.01
CA PRO A 492 19.14 0.38 -14.74
C PRO A 492 19.92 1.20 -13.71
N VAL A 493 19.30 1.41 -12.56
CA VAL A 493 19.88 2.05 -11.37
C VAL A 493 20.15 0.95 -10.36
N LYS A 494 21.42 0.79 -10.00
CA LYS A 494 21.86 -0.13 -8.96
C LYS A 494 22.02 0.60 -7.66
#